data_6f353de2dbee9fd4855ac15d847616ec
#
_entry.id   6f353de2dbee9fd4855ac15d847616ec
#
_cell.length_a   1.000
_cell.length_b   1.000
_cell.length_c   1.000
_cell.angle_alpha   90.00
_cell.angle_beta   90.00
_cell.angle_gamma   90.00
#
_symmetry.space_group_name_H-M   'P 1'
#
loop_
_entity.id
_entity.type
_entity.pdbx_description
1 polymer ?
#
loop_
_entity_poly.entity_id
_entity_poly.type
_entity_poly.pdbx_seq_one_letter_code
_entity_poly.pdbx_strand_id
1 'polypeptide(L)'
;MFAIGCIQSQSCHTNKCPTGVATQDPLRQRALVVPDKAERVASFHRNTLHALAEMLAAAGLEHPSELKPKHLARRISPSEIGLFSDLHTFLKPGELLSGSIESEFYARMWRMARSDSFAPETVSPAPAQPVTVRRKETAPA
;
A
#
# COMPACT_ATOMS: atom_id res chain seq x y z
N MET A 1 7.63 -10.81 -8.66
CA MET A 1 7.66 -10.77 -10.14
C MET A 1 9.09 -10.62 -10.69
N PHE A 2 9.87 -9.62 -10.28
CA PHE A 2 11.25 -9.40 -10.78
C PHE A 2 12.18 -10.59 -10.55
N ALA A 3 12.12 -11.20 -9.37
CA ALA A 3 12.96 -12.36 -9.05
C ALA A 3 12.78 -13.54 -10.03
N ILE A 4 11.58 -13.72 -10.59
CA ILE A 4 11.31 -14.77 -11.57
C ILE A 4 11.57 -14.35 -13.02
N GLY A 5 12.00 -13.11 -13.26
CA GLY A 5 12.44 -12.64 -14.57
C GLY A 5 11.48 -11.68 -15.27
N CYS A 6 10.59 -11.01 -14.56
CA CYS A 6 9.76 -9.96 -15.13
C CYS A 6 10.62 -8.77 -15.58
N ILE A 7 10.50 -8.37 -16.83
CA ILE A 7 11.21 -7.23 -17.45
C ILE A 7 10.32 -6.00 -17.64
N GLN A 8 9.15 -5.97 -17.01
CA GLN A 8 8.18 -4.87 -17.13
C GLN A 8 7.71 -4.57 -18.55
N SER A 9 7.57 -5.59 -19.38
CA SER A 9 7.09 -5.42 -20.78
C SER A 9 5.64 -4.91 -20.88
N GLN A 10 4.92 -4.87 -19.77
CA GLN A 10 3.50 -4.45 -19.67
C GLN A 10 2.53 -5.25 -20.55
N SER A 11 2.96 -6.40 -21.09
CA SER A 11 2.18 -7.30 -21.94
C SER A 11 1.47 -8.42 -21.19
N CYS A 12 1.29 -8.28 -19.86
CA CYS A 12 0.78 -9.35 -19.00
C CYS A 12 -0.63 -9.81 -19.38
N HIS A 13 -1.48 -8.90 -19.83
CA HIS A 13 -2.88 -9.16 -20.19
C HIS A 13 -3.05 -9.74 -21.61
N THR A 14 -1.99 -9.79 -22.42
CA THR A 14 -2.07 -10.17 -23.85
C THR A 14 -1.73 -11.63 -24.11
N ASN A 15 -1.36 -12.40 -23.10
CA ASN A 15 -0.78 -13.74 -23.23
C ASN A 15 0.57 -13.80 -23.99
N LYS A 16 1.20 -12.65 -24.25
CA LYS A 16 2.45 -12.50 -25.02
C LYS A 16 3.66 -12.10 -24.15
N CYS A 17 3.61 -12.41 -22.83
CA CYS A 17 4.74 -12.12 -21.95
C CYS A 17 6.04 -12.71 -22.50
N PRO A 18 7.07 -11.91 -22.79
CA PRO A 18 8.28 -12.40 -23.45
C PRO A 18 9.14 -13.30 -22.57
N THR A 19 8.99 -13.22 -21.25
CA THR A 19 9.78 -13.99 -20.27
C THR A 19 9.02 -15.18 -19.68
N GLY A 20 7.79 -15.44 -20.14
CA GLY A 20 7.00 -16.57 -19.67
C GLY A 20 6.30 -16.38 -18.33
N VAL A 21 6.53 -15.24 -17.63
CA VAL A 21 6.04 -14.99 -16.26
C VAL A 21 4.53 -14.83 -16.18
N ALA A 22 3.90 -14.25 -17.21
CA ALA A 22 2.47 -13.96 -17.25
C ALA A 22 1.89 -14.38 -18.62
N THR A 23 1.86 -15.68 -18.88
CA THR A 23 1.34 -16.26 -20.13
C THR A 23 0.84 -17.68 -19.90
N GLN A 24 -0.12 -18.11 -20.72
CA GLN A 24 -0.59 -19.49 -20.81
C GLN A 24 0.08 -20.24 -21.98
N ASP A 25 0.94 -19.58 -22.76
CA ASP A 25 1.67 -20.17 -23.87
C ASP A 25 2.74 -21.15 -23.36
N PRO A 26 2.64 -22.47 -23.62
CA PRO A 26 3.58 -23.46 -23.12
C PRO A 26 5.02 -23.23 -23.61
N LEU A 27 5.21 -22.68 -24.80
CA LEU A 27 6.54 -22.40 -25.34
C LEU A 27 7.22 -21.28 -24.55
N ARG A 28 6.48 -20.25 -24.21
CA ARG A 28 6.99 -19.13 -23.40
C ARG A 28 7.20 -19.53 -21.93
N GLN A 29 6.33 -20.38 -21.39
CA GLN A 29 6.46 -20.89 -20.01
C GLN A 29 7.74 -21.70 -19.78
N ARG A 30 8.32 -22.29 -20.82
CA ARG A 30 9.62 -23.02 -20.73
C ARG A 30 10.76 -22.13 -20.24
N ALA A 31 10.67 -20.82 -20.35
CA ALA A 31 11.63 -19.88 -19.80
C ALA A 31 11.63 -19.85 -18.25
N LEU A 32 10.57 -20.37 -17.61
CA LEU A 32 10.47 -20.48 -16.16
C LEU A 32 11.04 -21.84 -15.71
N VAL A 33 12.35 -21.91 -15.64
CA VAL A 33 13.06 -23.07 -15.07
C VAL A 33 12.84 -23.06 -13.56
N VAL A 34 11.94 -23.93 -13.08
CA VAL A 34 11.43 -23.89 -11.70
C VAL A 34 12.52 -23.92 -10.62
N PRO A 35 13.52 -24.84 -10.65
CA PRO A 35 14.57 -24.85 -9.63
C PRO A 35 15.36 -23.54 -9.56
N ASP A 36 15.74 -22.97 -10.71
CA ASP A 36 16.44 -21.68 -10.78
C ASP A 36 15.57 -20.53 -10.24
N LYS A 37 14.30 -20.48 -10.64
CA LYS A 37 13.39 -19.43 -10.19
C LYS A 37 13.06 -19.53 -8.69
N ALA A 38 12.94 -20.75 -8.16
CA ALA A 38 12.72 -20.97 -6.74
C ALA A 38 13.87 -20.41 -5.90
N GLU A 39 15.12 -20.70 -6.28
CA GLU A 39 16.30 -20.18 -5.56
C GLU A 39 16.39 -18.65 -5.67
N ARG A 40 16.12 -18.09 -6.82
CA ARG A 40 16.10 -16.62 -7.00
C ARG A 40 15.03 -15.94 -6.15
N VAL A 41 13.82 -16.52 -6.05
CA VAL A 41 12.75 -16.00 -5.19
C VAL A 41 13.15 -16.11 -3.72
N ALA A 42 13.71 -17.23 -3.30
CA ALA A 42 14.17 -17.42 -1.93
C ALA A 42 15.26 -16.41 -1.55
N SER A 43 16.25 -16.18 -2.43
CA SER A 43 17.30 -15.19 -2.22
C SER A 43 16.74 -13.77 -2.17
N PHE A 44 15.85 -13.41 -3.09
CA PHE A 44 15.19 -12.11 -3.10
C PHE A 44 14.41 -11.87 -1.81
N HIS A 45 13.67 -12.88 -1.35
CA HIS A 45 12.89 -12.78 -0.11
C HIS A 45 13.79 -12.61 1.11
N ARG A 46 14.84 -13.43 1.27
CA ARG A 46 15.81 -13.29 2.36
C ARG A 46 16.43 -11.90 2.42
N ASN A 47 16.87 -11.38 1.27
CA ASN A 47 17.49 -10.06 1.20
C ASN A 47 16.48 -8.94 1.52
N THR A 48 15.22 -9.08 1.09
CA THR A 48 14.16 -8.13 1.42
C THR A 48 13.88 -8.10 2.92
N LEU A 49 13.79 -9.28 3.57
CA LEU A 49 13.61 -9.36 5.02
C LEU A 49 14.80 -8.83 5.79
N HIS A 50 16.02 -9.06 5.31
CA HIS A 50 17.22 -8.50 5.91
C HIS A 50 17.21 -6.96 5.87
N ALA A 51 16.93 -6.38 4.71
CA ALA A 51 16.81 -4.93 4.57
C ALA A 51 15.68 -4.34 5.43
N LEU A 52 14.55 -5.05 5.56
CA LEU A 52 13.47 -4.64 6.46
C LEU A 52 13.94 -4.64 7.92
N ALA A 53 14.65 -5.69 8.34
CA ALA A 53 15.18 -5.80 9.71
C ALA A 53 16.15 -4.66 10.03
N GLU A 54 17.04 -4.31 9.10
CA GLU A 54 17.96 -3.16 9.25
C GLU A 54 17.18 -1.83 9.41
N MET A 55 16.13 -1.61 8.63
CA MET A 55 15.30 -0.39 8.75
C MET A 55 14.55 -0.35 10.09
N LEU A 56 14.02 -1.49 10.55
CA LEU A 56 13.35 -1.58 11.85
C LEU A 56 14.32 -1.30 12.99
N ALA A 57 15.51 -1.90 12.96
CA ALA A 57 16.56 -1.67 13.95
C ALA A 57 16.99 -0.19 13.98
N ALA A 58 17.14 0.45 12.81
CA ALA A 58 17.43 1.88 12.73
C ALA A 58 16.32 2.77 13.33
N ALA A 59 15.07 2.31 13.28
CA ALA A 59 13.92 2.97 13.90
C ALA A 59 13.74 2.62 15.40
N GLY A 60 14.61 1.76 15.97
CA GLY A 60 14.50 1.26 17.34
C GLY A 60 13.34 0.29 17.56
N LEU A 61 12.94 -0.45 16.52
CA LEU A 61 11.83 -1.40 16.55
C LEU A 61 12.38 -2.83 16.43
N GLU A 62 11.75 -3.76 17.13
CA GLU A 62 12.12 -5.19 17.12
C GLU A 62 11.27 -6.00 16.12
N HIS A 63 10.04 -5.55 15.85
CA HIS A 63 9.11 -6.29 15.01
C HIS A 63 8.33 -5.37 14.04
N PRO A 64 8.02 -5.83 12.80
CA PRO A 64 7.26 -5.02 11.84
C PRO A 64 5.89 -4.56 12.32
N SER A 65 5.23 -5.31 13.22
CA SER A 65 3.93 -4.92 13.80
C SER A 65 3.99 -3.68 14.69
N GLU A 66 5.19 -3.26 15.11
CA GLU A 66 5.40 -2.05 15.89
C GLU A 66 5.44 -0.79 15.03
N LEU A 67 5.56 -0.95 13.70
CA LEU A 67 5.49 0.16 12.77
C LEU A 67 4.12 0.86 12.88
N LYS A 68 4.20 2.17 13.08
CA LYS A 68 3.03 3.06 13.15
C LYS A 68 3.23 4.22 12.19
N PRO A 69 2.17 4.92 11.78
CA PRO A 69 2.26 6.06 10.87
C PRO A 69 3.27 7.14 11.32
N LYS A 70 3.48 7.30 12.61
CA LYS A 70 4.48 8.24 13.16
C LYS A 70 5.94 7.88 12.84
N HIS A 71 6.21 6.62 12.45
CA HIS A 71 7.55 6.17 12.07
C HIS A 71 7.86 6.39 10.59
N LEU A 72 6.86 6.84 9.81
CA LEU A 72 7.00 7.09 8.38
C LEU A 72 6.96 8.58 8.11
N ALA A 73 7.98 9.08 7.43
CA ALA A 73 8.07 10.47 7.01
C ALA A 73 7.98 10.56 5.48
N ARG A 74 7.26 11.54 4.99
CA ARG A 74 7.16 11.87 3.57
C ARG A 74 7.71 13.26 3.30
N ARG A 75 8.57 13.38 2.32
CA ARG A 75 8.96 14.69 1.79
C ARG A 75 7.80 15.27 0.99
N ILE A 76 7.26 16.40 1.43
CA ILE A 76 6.14 17.12 0.80
C ILE A 76 6.67 18.11 -0.22
N SER A 77 7.74 18.82 0.12
CA SER A 77 8.44 19.78 -0.72
C SER A 77 9.95 19.72 -0.49
N PRO A 78 10.78 20.48 -1.20
CA PRO A 78 12.22 20.52 -0.96
C PRO A 78 12.60 20.91 0.48
N SER A 79 11.77 21.70 1.16
CA SER A 79 12.01 22.22 2.51
C SER A 79 11.06 21.67 3.59
N GLU A 80 10.13 20.78 3.23
CA GLU A 80 9.09 20.31 4.15
C GLU A 80 9.01 18.79 4.20
N ILE A 81 8.95 18.24 5.42
CA ILE A 81 8.73 16.82 5.71
C ILE A 81 7.54 16.70 6.66
N GLY A 82 6.60 15.82 6.37
CA GLY A 82 5.47 15.50 7.25
C GLY A 82 5.46 14.04 7.65
N LEU A 83 5.03 13.75 8.86
CA LEU A 83 4.79 12.37 9.30
C LEU A 83 3.47 11.86 8.73
N PHE A 84 3.38 10.58 8.42
CA PHE A 84 2.14 9.96 7.94
C PHE A 84 0.99 10.10 8.95
N SER A 85 1.29 10.11 10.25
CA SER A 85 0.30 10.38 11.30
C SER A 85 -0.39 11.75 11.17
N ASP A 86 0.32 12.73 10.60
CA ASP A 86 -0.17 14.09 10.47
C ASP A 86 -0.78 14.34 9.08
N LEU A 87 -0.35 13.57 8.08
CA LEU A 87 -0.77 13.71 6.69
C LEU A 87 -2.03 12.91 6.35
N HIS A 88 -2.29 11.84 7.08
CA HIS A 88 -3.37 10.90 6.76
C HIS A 88 -4.22 10.61 7.99
N THR A 89 -5.50 10.34 7.75
CA THR A 89 -6.43 9.88 8.77
C THR A 89 -6.35 8.35 8.87
N PHE A 90 -6.15 7.84 10.07
CA PHE A 90 -6.13 6.42 10.38
C PHE A 90 -7.29 6.06 11.29
N LEU A 91 -7.93 4.94 11.01
CA LEU A 91 -9.00 4.41 11.84
C LEU A 91 -8.44 3.73 13.10
N LYS A 92 -9.18 3.81 14.20
CA LYS A 92 -8.90 3.04 15.41
C LYS A 92 -9.32 1.57 15.20
N PRO A 93 -8.69 0.61 15.86
CA PRO A 93 -9.11 -0.78 15.80
C PRO A 93 -10.60 -0.93 16.16
N GLY A 94 -11.37 -1.59 15.29
CA GLY A 94 -12.81 -1.83 15.49
C GLY A 94 -13.73 -0.64 15.18
N GLU A 95 -13.21 0.53 14.83
CA GLU A 95 -14.00 1.74 14.60
C GLU A 95 -15.10 1.55 13.52
N LEU A 96 -14.79 0.84 12.42
CA LEU A 96 -15.78 0.54 11.37
C LEU A 96 -16.91 -0.35 11.88
N LEU A 97 -16.61 -1.32 12.73
CA LEU A 97 -17.59 -2.27 13.26
C LEU A 97 -18.45 -1.66 14.38
N SER A 98 -17.90 -0.73 15.14
CA SER A 98 -18.64 -0.04 16.21
C SER A 98 -19.68 0.97 15.69
N GLY A 99 -19.54 1.40 14.43
CA GLY A 99 -20.37 2.44 13.82
C GLY A 99 -20.05 3.86 14.26
N SER A 100 -19.09 4.05 15.16
CA SER A 100 -18.64 5.36 15.66
C SER A 100 -17.46 5.90 14.86
N ILE A 101 -17.64 6.06 13.55
CA ILE A 101 -16.57 6.46 12.62
C ILE A 101 -16.44 7.98 12.62
N GLU A 102 -15.34 8.49 13.15
CA GLU A 102 -15.04 9.94 13.21
C GLU A 102 -14.77 10.55 11.82
N SER A 103 -14.16 9.78 10.93
CA SER A 103 -13.86 10.23 9.57
C SER A 103 -15.06 10.10 8.64
N GLU A 104 -15.59 11.21 8.14
CA GLU A 104 -16.69 11.22 7.19
C GLU A 104 -16.36 10.44 5.90
N PHE A 105 -15.11 10.52 5.44
CA PHE A 105 -14.65 9.75 4.28
C PHE A 105 -14.82 8.25 4.49
N TYR A 106 -14.29 7.72 5.60
CA TYR A 106 -14.41 6.28 5.88
C TYR A 106 -15.85 5.87 6.22
N ALA A 107 -16.61 6.71 6.92
CA ALA A 107 -18.02 6.46 7.19
C ALA A 107 -18.83 6.34 5.88
N ARG A 108 -18.56 7.22 4.91
CA ARG A 108 -19.20 7.14 3.59
C ARG A 108 -18.79 5.88 2.84
N MET A 109 -17.49 5.56 2.78
CA MET A 109 -17.01 4.37 2.09
C MET A 109 -17.59 3.10 2.72
N TRP A 110 -17.66 3.04 4.04
CA TRP A 110 -18.26 1.91 4.75
C TRP A 110 -19.73 1.70 4.44
N ARG A 111 -20.51 2.78 4.38
CA ARG A 111 -21.94 2.71 3.99
C ARG A 111 -22.16 2.29 2.54
N MET A 112 -21.19 2.54 1.65
CA MET A 112 -21.27 2.13 0.24
C MET A 112 -20.86 0.68 0.03
N ALA A 113 -20.19 0.06 0.99
CA ALA A 113 -19.72 -1.31 0.89
C ALA A 113 -20.90 -2.30 1.03
N ARG A 114 -20.92 -3.31 0.17
CA ARG A 114 -21.92 -4.39 0.16
C ARG A 114 -21.23 -5.74 0.28
N SER A 115 -21.86 -6.65 1.01
CA SER A 115 -21.36 -8.03 1.15
C SER A 115 -21.65 -8.91 -0.08
N ASP A 116 -22.62 -8.53 -0.90
CA ASP A 116 -23.14 -9.30 -2.04
C ASP A 116 -22.71 -8.76 -3.41
N SER A 117 -22.04 -7.61 -3.45
CA SER A 117 -21.62 -6.96 -4.70
C SER A 117 -20.42 -6.08 -4.53
N PHE A 118 -19.52 -6.07 -5.54
CA PHE A 118 -18.44 -5.11 -5.65
C PHE A 118 -18.88 -3.75 -6.23
N ALA A 119 -20.10 -3.66 -6.77
CA ALA A 119 -20.66 -2.37 -7.19
C ALA A 119 -21.05 -1.57 -5.95
N PRO A 120 -20.48 -0.35 -5.74
CA PRO A 120 -20.85 0.48 -4.61
C PRO A 120 -22.31 0.92 -4.73
N GLU A 121 -23.00 1.05 -3.61
CA GLU A 121 -24.29 1.73 -3.62
C GLU A 121 -24.08 3.20 -4.00
N THR A 122 -24.95 3.71 -4.86
CA THR A 122 -24.96 5.15 -5.20
C THR A 122 -25.53 5.91 -4.02
N VAL A 123 -24.65 6.25 -3.07
CA VAL A 123 -25.01 7.22 -2.02
C VAL A 123 -24.99 8.58 -2.69
N SER A 124 -26.13 9.25 -2.74
CA SER A 124 -26.23 10.65 -3.19
C SER A 124 -25.17 11.48 -2.46
N PRO A 125 -24.32 12.26 -3.17
CA PRO A 125 -23.29 13.04 -2.51
C PRO A 125 -23.94 13.97 -1.50
N ALA A 126 -23.59 13.83 -0.22
CA ALA A 126 -23.87 14.88 0.74
C ALA A 126 -23.22 16.18 0.21
N PRO A 127 -23.87 17.35 0.37
CA PRO A 127 -23.31 18.61 -0.10
C PRO A 127 -21.88 18.76 0.45
N ALA A 128 -20.93 19.00 -0.45
CA ALA A 128 -19.52 19.14 -0.12
C ALA A 128 -19.34 20.28 0.88
N GLN A 129 -19.08 19.94 2.14
CA GLN A 129 -18.58 20.94 3.07
C GLN A 129 -17.13 21.25 2.70
N PRO A 130 -16.75 22.53 2.64
CA PRO A 130 -15.38 22.92 2.31
C PRO A 130 -14.44 22.32 3.35
N VAL A 131 -13.44 21.56 2.89
CA VAL A 131 -12.36 21.04 3.73
C VAL A 131 -11.59 22.23 4.28
N THR A 132 -11.88 22.60 5.51
CA THR A 132 -11.12 23.63 6.21
C THR A 132 -9.80 22.98 6.67
N VAL A 133 -8.76 23.13 5.87
CA VAL A 133 -7.40 22.80 6.30
C VAL A 133 -7.05 23.80 7.40
N ARG A 134 -7.13 23.39 8.66
CA ARG A 134 -6.58 24.16 9.77
C ARG A 134 -5.07 24.24 9.60
N ARG A 135 -4.58 25.35 9.04
CA ARG A 135 -3.18 25.73 9.22
C ARG A 135 -2.99 25.98 10.71
N LYS A 136 -2.12 25.22 11.36
CA LYS A 136 -1.63 25.60 12.69
C LYS A 136 -0.92 26.94 12.52
N GLU A 137 -1.47 27.99 13.12
CA GLU A 137 -0.76 29.25 13.27
C GLU A 137 0.54 28.99 14.03
N THR A 138 1.66 29.28 13.39
CA THR A 138 2.95 29.36 14.05
C THR A 138 2.91 30.54 14.99
N ALA A 139 3.05 30.28 16.31
CA ALA A 139 3.20 31.35 17.30
C ALA A 139 4.44 32.20 16.94
N PRO A 140 4.37 33.52 17.05
CA PRO A 140 5.52 34.38 16.84
C PRO A 140 6.55 34.17 17.96
N ALA A 141 7.83 34.31 17.59
CA ALA A 141 9.01 34.17 18.45
C ALA A 141 9.05 35.20 19.58
#